data_7da81b29bd235dfdc8fe75473b7a9faa
#
_entry.id   7da81b29bd235dfdc8fe75473b7a9faa
#
_cell.length_a   1.000
_cell.length_b   1.000
_cell.length_c   1.000
_cell.angle_alpha   90.00
_cell.angle_beta   90.00
_cell.angle_gamma   90.00
#
_symmetry.space_group_name_H-M   'P 1'
#
loop_
_entity.id
_entity.type
_entity.pdbx_description
1 polymer ?
#
loop_
_entity_poly.entity_id
_entity_poly.type
_entity_poly.pdbx_seq_one_letter_code
_entity_poly.pdbx_strand_id
1 'polypeptide(L)'
;MIYTVIADTEDFRKFSEELKKRDCRNTWQPLTLIPDDVFTYINDAKNDEVRLERLASYSTLFFALCKLYGKRNLTLSRTELGKPYLMENNESSRIHVSISHTDGAIAISLSDECDIGVDIQSEINTERIEKLEERFLYNINIKEEKIDERVLLLKTKGDTAIFLDAEFSNPSDIDFTLKWAYCESILKCDGCGFNGHKKISEIQSKTKSSIKKITINKRKFSLVTTIKVL
;
A
#
# COMPACT_ATOMS: atom_id res chain seq x y z
N MET A 1 -17.07 -0.07 -1.57
CA MET A 1 -16.44 -1.33 -1.03
C MET A 1 -14.93 -1.12 -0.87
N ILE A 2 -14.33 -1.63 0.21
CA ILE A 2 -12.92 -1.44 0.54
C ILE A 2 -12.16 -2.75 0.34
N TYR A 3 -11.06 -2.69 -0.41
CA TYR A 3 -10.12 -3.79 -0.58
C TYR A 3 -8.72 -3.36 -0.15
N THR A 4 -8.07 -4.18 0.67
CA THR A 4 -6.63 -4.07 0.94
C THR A 4 -5.93 -5.29 0.38
N VAL A 5 -5.07 -5.09 -0.61
CA VAL A 5 -4.30 -6.14 -1.28
C VAL A 5 -2.86 -6.07 -0.80
N ILE A 6 -2.34 -7.21 -0.37
CA ILE A 6 -0.99 -7.35 0.11
C ILE A 6 -0.23 -8.28 -0.83
N ALA A 7 1.06 -8.01 -1.05
CA ALA A 7 1.93 -8.89 -1.80
C ALA A 7 3.33 -8.95 -1.18
N ASP A 8 3.99 -10.10 -1.35
CA ASP A 8 5.41 -10.28 -1.05
C ASP A 8 6.25 -9.76 -2.22
N THR A 9 7.21 -8.91 -1.96
CA THR A 9 8.10 -8.39 -3.02
C THR A 9 8.94 -9.48 -3.67
N GLU A 10 9.26 -10.55 -2.97
CA GLU A 10 10.02 -11.68 -3.52
C GLU A 10 9.27 -12.42 -4.63
N ASP A 11 7.92 -12.44 -4.58
CA ASP A 11 7.10 -13.01 -5.64
C ASP A 11 7.32 -12.29 -7.00
N PHE A 12 7.87 -11.07 -6.98
CA PHE A 12 8.15 -10.25 -8.17
C PHE A 12 9.62 -10.25 -8.59
N ARG A 13 10.53 -10.79 -7.79
CA ARG A 13 11.99 -10.72 -8.03
C ARG A 13 12.40 -11.31 -9.38
N LYS A 14 11.88 -12.48 -9.74
CA LYS A 14 12.17 -13.11 -11.02
C LYS A 14 11.79 -12.21 -12.21
N PHE A 15 10.65 -11.52 -12.12
CA PHE A 15 10.19 -10.63 -13.19
C PHE A 15 11.04 -9.35 -13.26
N SER A 16 11.48 -8.82 -12.11
CA SER A 16 12.41 -7.69 -12.08
C SER A 16 13.73 -7.99 -12.80
N GLU A 17 14.25 -9.22 -12.68
CA GLU A 17 15.45 -9.64 -13.38
C GLU A 17 15.22 -9.92 -14.87
N GLU A 18 14.07 -10.47 -15.22
CA GLU A 18 13.68 -10.68 -16.60
C GLU A 18 13.47 -9.35 -17.35
N LEU A 19 12.91 -8.35 -16.71
CA LEU A 19 12.74 -7.00 -17.26
C LEU A 19 14.06 -6.37 -17.70
N LYS A 20 15.19 -6.70 -17.04
CA LYS A 20 16.53 -6.24 -17.44
C LYS A 20 17.03 -6.89 -18.71
N LYS A 21 16.59 -8.10 -19.01
CA LYS A 21 17.14 -8.95 -20.08
C LYS A 21 16.28 -8.96 -21.35
N ARG A 22 14.98 -8.71 -21.23
CA ARG A 22 14.00 -8.83 -22.32
C ARG A 22 12.85 -7.88 -22.10
N ASP A 23 12.14 -7.56 -23.18
CA ASP A 23 10.81 -6.97 -23.11
C ASP A 23 9.81 -8.08 -22.73
N CYS A 24 9.70 -8.38 -21.43
CA CYS A 24 8.77 -9.38 -20.88
C CYS A 24 7.40 -8.80 -20.51
N ARG A 25 7.10 -7.56 -20.88
CA ARG A 25 5.83 -6.90 -20.58
C ARG A 25 4.61 -7.73 -21.03
N ASN A 26 4.73 -8.44 -22.13
CA ASN A 26 3.65 -9.23 -22.71
C ASN A 26 3.59 -10.68 -22.21
N THR A 27 4.54 -11.11 -21.37
CA THR A 27 4.63 -12.51 -20.94
C THR A 27 3.98 -12.76 -19.58
N TRP A 28 3.81 -11.71 -18.76
CA TRP A 28 3.23 -11.87 -17.43
C TRP A 28 1.99 -10.99 -17.27
N GLN A 29 0.84 -11.64 -16.98
CA GLN A 29 -0.47 -10.97 -16.95
C GLN A 29 -0.52 -9.66 -16.15
N PRO A 30 0.02 -9.54 -14.91
CA PRO A 30 0.00 -8.28 -14.19
C PRO A 30 0.75 -7.15 -14.89
N LEU A 31 1.83 -7.43 -15.63
CA LEU A 31 2.59 -6.41 -16.35
C LEU A 31 1.84 -5.84 -17.55
N THR A 32 1.01 -6.64 -18.20
CA THR A 32 0.21 -6.19 -19.36
C THR A 32 -0.81 -5.12 -19.01
N LEU A 33 -1.10 -4.95 -17.71
CA LEU A 33 -2.07 -3.99 -17.18
C LEU A 33 -1.42 -2.65 -16.78
N ILE A 34 -0.08 -2.60 -16.73
CA ILE A 34 0.64 -1.38 -16.33
C ILE A 34 0.68 -0.40 -17.49
N PRO A 35 0.24 0.87 -17.32
CA PRO A 35 0.39 1.91 -18.32
C PRO A 35 1.85 2.19 -18.70
N ASP A 36 2.10 2.69 -19.92
CA ASP A 36 3.44 2.88 -20.46
C ASP A 36 4.30 3.86 -19.66
N ASP A 37 3.71 4.94 -19.19
CA ASP A 37 4.35 5.94 -18.35
C ASP A 37 4.78 5.37 -16.99
N VAL A 38 3.92 4.55 -16.37
CA VAL A 38 4.24 3.85 -15.12
C VAL A 38 5.31 2.79 -15.35
N PHE A 39 5.25 2.07 -16.48
CA PHE A 39 6.26 1.09 -16.83
C PHE A 39 7.63 1.75 -17.04
N THR A 40 7.69 2.89 -17.70
CA THR A 40 8.90 3.69 -17.82
C THR A 40 9.43 4.11 -16.45
N TYR A 41 8.54 4.62 -15.57
CA TYR A 41 8.92 4.99 -14.20
C TYR A 41 9.49 3.82 -13.38
N ILE A 42 9.00 2.58 -13.58
CA ILE A 42 9.57 1.38 -12.94
C ILE A 42 11.01 1.16 -13.42
N ASN A 43 11.25 1.26 -14.72
CA ASN A 43 12.55 1.00 -15.33
C ASN A 43 13.60 2.07 -15.01
N ASP A 44 13.18 3.33 -14.78
CA ASP A 44 14.04 4.45 -14.39
C ASP A 44 14.46 4.41 -12.92
N ALA A 45 14.23 3.29 -12.23
CA ALA A 45 14.62 3.13 -10.84
C ALA A 45 16.14 3.16 -10.67
N LYS A 46 16.60 3.86 -9.63
CA LYS A 46 18.02 4.10 -9.33
C LYS A 46 18.82 2.80 -9.08
N ASN A 47 18.17 1.79 -8.55
CA ASN A 47 18.75 0.49 -8.23
C ASN A 47 17.67 -0.60 -8.32
N ASP A 48 18.12 -1.85 -8.18
CA ASP A 48 17.28 -3.03 -8.34
C ASP A 48 16.23 -3.20 -7.24
N GLU A 49 16.53 -2.78 -6.03
CA GLU A 49 15.60 -2.86 -4.91
C GLU A 49 14.42 -1.90 -5.13
N VAL A 50 14.71 -0.65 -5.47
CA VAL A 50 13.68 0.35 -5.81
C VAL A 50 12.87 -0.08 -7.05
N ARG A 51 13.53 -0.72 -8.02
CA ARG A 51 12.83 -1.30 -9.18
C ARG A 51 11.88 -2.40 -8.77
N LEU A 52 12.32 -3.30 -7.91
CA LEU A 52 11.50 -4.41 -7.40
C LEU A 52 10.29 -3.89 -6.62
N GLU A 53 10.49 -2.92 -5.73
CA GLU A 53 9.40 -2.29 -4.97
C GLU A 53 8.38 -1.61 -5.89
N ARG A 54 8.83 -0.82 -6.87
CA ARG A 54 7.96 -0.19 -7.85
C ARG A 54 7.20 -1.23 -8.68
N LEU A 55 7.91 -2.24 -9.17
CA LEU A 55 7.31 -3.32 -9.94
C LEU A 55 6.22 -4.03 -9.15
N ALA A 56 6.51 -4.44 -7.92
CA ALA A 56 5.56 -5.10 -7.05
C ALA A 56 4.33 -4.20 -6.76
N SER A 57 4.57 -2.93 -6.40
CA SER A 57 3.51 -1.98 -6.06
C SER A 57 2.57 -1.72 -7.24
N TYR A 58 3.10 -1.39 -8.40
CA TYR A 58 2.27 -1.03 -9.55
C TYR A 58 1.64 -2.24 -10.22
N SER A 59 2.34 -3.38 -10.29
CA SER A 59 1.72 -4.62 -10.77
C SER A 59 0.52 -5.02 -9.90
N THR A 60 0.68 -4.95 -8.57
CA THR A 60 -0.40 -5.25 -7.63
C THR A 60 -1.55 -4.27 -7.80
N LEU A 61 -1.27 -2.97 -7.90
CA LEU A 61 -2.27 -1.93 -8.08
C LEU A 61 -3.12 -2.17 -9.35
N PHE A 62 -2.48 -2.24 -10.51
CA PHE A 62 -3.21 -2.36 -11.77
C PHE A 62 -3.90 -3.71 -11.92
N PHE A 63 -3.31 -4.77 -11.37
CA PHE A 63 -3.98 -6.07 -11.30
C PHE A 63 -5.22 -6.02 -10.40
N ALA A 64 -5.15 -5.37 -9.23
CA ALA A 64 -6.29 -5.19 -8.34
C ALA A 64 -7.40 -4.34 -8.98
N LEU A 65 -7.06 -3.23 -9.62
CA LEU A 65 -8.01 -2.38 -10.35
C LEU A 65 -8.74 -3.17 -11.44
N CYS A 66 -8.02 -3.99 -12.19
CA CYS A 66 -8.62 -4.83 -13.22
C CYS A 66 -9.54 -5.91 -12.65
N LYS A 67 -9.08 -6.64 -11.63
CA LYS A 67 -9.80 -7.81 -11.11
C LYS A 67 -10.93 -7.47 -10.14
N LEU A 68 -10.79 -6.42 -9.34
CA LEU A 68 -11.75 -6.07 -8.29
C LEU A 68 -12.76 -5.00 -8.74
N TYR A 69 -12.34 -4.11 -9.65
CA TYR A 69 -13.16 -3.00 -10.13
C TYR A 69 -13.45 -3.05 -11.64
N GLY A 70 -12.90 -4.03 -12.38
CA GLY A 70 -13.07 -4.15 -13.83
C GLY A 70 -12.39 -3.02 -14.63
N LYS A 71 -11.50 -2.25 -14.01
CA LYS A 71 -10.85 -1.07 -14.61
C LYS A 71 -9.50 -1.43 -15.23
N ARG A 72 -9.29 -1.02 -16.49
CA ARG A 72 -8.04 -1.29 -17.23
C ARG A 72 -7.35 -0.02 -17.75
N ASN A 73 -8.10 1.05 -17.98
CA ASN A 73 -7.60 2.27 -18.62
C ASN A 73 -7.52 3.42 -17.61
N LEU A 74 -6.89 3.15 -16.47
CA LEU A 74 -6.61 4.16 -15.47
C LEU A 74 -5.16 4.57 -15.55
N THR A 75 -4.90 5.86 -15.38
CA THR A 75 -3.56 6.41 -15.16
C THR A 75 -3.39 6.83 -13.72
N LEU A 76 -2.15 6.83 -13.24
CA LEU A 76 -1.81 7.21 -11.87
C LEU A 76 -1.18 8.60 -11.88
N SER A 77 -1.73 9.50 -11.09
CA SER A 77 -1.19 10.83 -10.83
C SER A 77 -0.89 11.02 -9.35
N ARG A 78 -0.27 12.14 -8.99
CA ARG A 78 0.04 12.50 -7.61
C ARG A 78 -0.34 13.95 -7.34
N THR A 79 -0.83 14.19 -6.12
CA THR A 79 -1.03 15.56 -5.62
C THR A 79 0.33 16.24 -5.40
N GLU A 80 0.35 17.54 -5.17
CA GLU A 80 1.56 18.30 -4.81
C GLU A 80 2.26 17.73 -3.57
N LEU A 81 1.51 17.15 -2.64
CA LEU A 81 2.02 16.50 -1.42
C LEU A 81 2.34 15.01 -1.62
N GLY A 82 2.24 14.49 -2.85
CA GLY A 82 2.64 13.14 -3.22
C GLY A 82 1.57 12.05 -3.02
N LYS A 83 0.34 12.37 -2.56
CA LYS A 83 -0.73 11.39 -2.46
C LYS A 83 -1.10 10.89 -3.86
N PRO A 84 -1.08 9.56 -4.11
CA PRO A 84 -1.50 9.01 -5.39
C PRO A 84 -3.01 9.15 -5.57
N TYR A 85 -3.43 9.41 -6.80
CA TYR A 85 -4.82 9.34 -7.22
C TYR A 85 -4.93 8.80 -8.64
N LEU A 86 -6.09 8.27 -8.98
CA LEU A 86 -6.34 7.64 -10.27
C LEU A 86 -7.11 8.59 -11.18
N MET A 87 -6.76 8.56 -12.47
CA MET A 87 -7.45 9.30 -13.53
C MET A 87 -8.08 8.32 -14.51
N GLU A 88 -9.28 8.63 -14.96
CA GLU A 88 -10.01 7.92 -16.00
C GLU A 88 -10.47 8.93 -17.06
N ASN A 89 -10.05 8.78 -18.33
CA ASN A 89 -10.39 9.71 -19.42
C ASN A 89 -10.06 11.19 -19.10
N ASN A 90 -8.93 11.46 -18.48
CA ASN A 90 -8.47 12.77 -18.02
C ASN A 90 -9.29 13.42 -16.88
N GLU A 91 -10.17 12.66 -16.26
CA GLU A 91 -10.91 13.09 -15.07
C GLU A 91 -10.47 12.28 -13.84
N SER A 92 -10.66 12.84 -12.66
CA SER A 92 -10.37 12.10 -11.42
C SER A 92 -11.30 10.91 -11.28
N SER A 93 -10.74 9.71 -11.09
CA SER A 93 -11.52 8.51 -10.82
C SER A 93 -12.18 8.58 -9.45
N ARG A 94 -13.33 7.89 -9.31
CA ARG A 94 -13.98 7.71 -8.01
C ARG A 94 -13.26 6.70 -7.10
N ILE A 95 -12.29 5.96 -7.63
CA ILE A 95 -11.55 4.98 -6.85
C ILE A 95 -10.39 5.69 -6.16
N HIS A 96 -10.44 5.75 -4.85
CA HIS A 96 -9.36 6.23 -3.99
C HIS A 96 -8.31 5.13 -3.84
N VAL A 97 -7.05 5.53 -3.77
CA VAL A 97 -5.91 4.61 -3.67
C VAL A 97 -4.92 5.06 -2.60
N SER A 98 -4.39 4.11 -1.87
CA SER A 98 -3.24 4.30 -1.00
C SER A 98 -2.26 3.16 -1.18
N ILE A 99 -0.95 3.48 -1.13
CA ILE A 99 0.14 2.55 -1.38
C ILE A 99 1.11 2.62 -0.20
N SER A 100 1.52 1.48 0.30
CA SER A 100 2.60 1.35 1.28
C SER A 100 3.50 0.17 0.94
N HIS A 101 4.77 0.30 1.31
CA HIS A 101 5.75 -0.77 1.20
C HIS A 101 6.71 -0.75 2.39
N THR A 102 7.20 -1.92 2.73
CA THR A 102 8.26 -2.14 3.70
C THR A 102 9.18 -3.23 3.19
N ASP A 103 10.27 -3.52 3.87
CA ASP A 103 11.13 -4.63 3.47
C ASP A 103 10.34 -5.94 3.35
N GLY A 104 10.25 -6.45 2.12
CA GLY A 104 9.62 -7.71 1.75
C GLY A 104 8.11 -7.70 1.57
N ALA A 105 7.42 -6.57 1.78
CA ALA A 105 5.97 -6.53 1.58
C ALA A 105 5.48 -5.17 1.05
N ILE A 106 4.39 -5.23 0.30
CA ILE A 106 3.61 -4.06 -0.12
C ILE A 106 2.17 -4.22 0.31
N ALA A 107 1.48 -3.10 0.49
CA ALA A 107 0.05 -3.03 0.69
C ALA A 107 -0.55 -1.95 -0.20
N ILE A 108 -1.65 -2.29 -0.87
CA ILE A 108 -2.45 -1.38 -1.69
C ILE A 108 -3.86 -1.38 -1.14
N SER A 109 -4.39 -0.23 -0.74
CA SER A 109 -5.80 -0.11 -0.40
C SER A 109 -6.55 0.69 -1.44
N LEU A 110 -7.74 0.23 -1.76
CA LEU A 110 -8.66 0.78 -2.76
C LEU A 110 -10.04 0.96 -2.15
N SER A 111 -10.68 2.09 -2.42
CA SER A 111 -12.06 2.39 -2.00
C SER A 111 -12.79 3.18 -3.09
N ASP A 112 -14.03 2.83 -3.38
CA ASP A 112 -14.94 3.61 -4.24
C ASP A 112 -15.90 4.50 -3.42
N GLU A 113 -15.73 4.58 -2.11
CA GLU A 113 -16.66 5.25 -1.19
C GLU A 113 -16.03 6.47 -0.49
N CYS A 114 -14.76 6.38 -0.11
CA CYS A 114 -14.12 7.40 0.73
C CYS A 114 -12.61 7.44 0.55
N ASP A 115 -11.99 8.53 0.99
CA ASP A 115 -10.55 8.64 1.12
C ASP A 115 -9.99 7.53 2.01
N ILE A 116 -8.87 6.95 1.58
CA ILE A 116 -8.25 5.80 2.22
C ILE A 116 -6.75 6.02 2.41
N GLY A 117 -6.22 5.45 3.49
CA GLY A 117 -4.80 5.36 3.78
C GLY A 117 -4.45 3.94 4.23
N VAL A 118 -3.31 3.43 3.80
CA VAL A 118 -2.77 2.15 4.26
C VAL A 118 -1.33 2.30 4.65
N ASP A 119 -0.95 1.62 5.72
CA ASP A 119 0.45 1.41 6.03
C ASP A 119 0.73 -0.04 6.44
N ILE A 120 1.85 -0.58 5.93
CA ILE A 120 2.37 -1.90 6.26
C ILE A 120 3.81 -1.74 6.74
N GLN A 121 4.12 -2.32 7.91
CA GLN A 121 5.45 -2.22 8.51
C GLN A 121 5.95 -3.59 8.96
N SER A 122 7.18 -3.93 8.60
CA SER A 122 7.97 -4.92 9.29
C SER A 122 8.41 -4.38 10.65
N GLU A 123 8.88 -5.23 11.55
CA GLU A 123 9.41 -4.81 12.84
C GLU A 123 10.49 -3.74 12.69
N ILE A 124 10.30 -2.61 13.37
CA ILE A 124 11.23 -1.47 13.32
C ILE A 124 12.32 -1.69 14.38
N ASN A 125 13.59 -1.59 13.97
CA ASN A 125 14.69 -1.76 14.90
C ASN A 125 14.83 -0.61 15.91
N THR A 126 15.46 -0.87 17.05
CA THR A 126 15.58 0.06 18.18
C THR A 126 16.20 1.40 17.79
N GLU A 127 17.27 1.39 16.99
CA GLU A 127 17.96 2.61 16.56
C GLU A 127 17.03 3.55 15.74
N ARG A 128 16.18 2.95 14.91
CA ARG A 128 15.19 3.72 14.14
C ARG A 128 14.04 4.21 15.02
N ILE A 129 13.66 3.43 16.03
CA ILE A 129 12.63 3.80 17.00
C ILE A 129 13.02 5.11 17.68
N GLU A 130 14.22 5.19 18.29
CA GLU A 130 14.70 6.37 18.99
C GLU A 130 14.64 7.64 18.12
N LYS A 131 15.08 7.55 16.86
CA LYS A 131 15.03 8.67 15.90
C LYS A 131 13.62 9.11 15.53
N LEU A 132 12.67 8.19 15.52
CA LEU A 132 11.28 8.45 15.13
C LEU A 132 10.45 8.95 16.33
N GLU A 133 10.69 8.43 17.54
CA GLU A 133 10.00 8.87 18.78
C GLU A 133 10.24 10.35 19.05
N GLU A 134 11.47 10.82 18.91
CA GLU A 134 11.81 12.23 19.10
C GLU A 134 11.05 13.18 18.15
N ARG A 135 10.65 12.67 16.97
CA ARG A 135 10.09 13.52 15.91
C ARG A 135 8.58 13.47 15.79
N PHE A 136 7.96 12.31 16.05
CA PHE A 136 6.64 12.03 15.50
C PHE A 136 5.59 11.48 16.47
N LEU A 137 5.95 10.95 17.64
CA LEU A 137 5.00 10.22 18.48
C LEU A 137 4.58 10.95 19.74
N TYR A 138 3.93 12.06 19.58
CA TYR A 138 3.28 12.75 20.70
C TYR A 138 1.87 12.19 20.94
N ASN A 139 1.68 11.46 22.05
CA ASN A 139 0.38 11.14 22.67
C ASN A 139 -0.74 10.69 21.70
N ILE A 140 -0.41 9.78 20.78
CA ILE A 140 -1.43 9.20 19.91
C ILE A 140 -2.16 8.09 20.66
N ASN A 141 -3.46 8.27 20.83
CA ASN A 141 -4.34 7.22 21.34
C ASN A 141 -4.79 6.35 20.17
N ILE A 142 -4.25 5.15 20.09
CA ILE A 142 -4.67 4.18 19.07
C ILE A 142 -6.09 3.73 19.35
N LYS A 143 -6.95 3.92 18.36
CA LYS A 143 -8.32 3.41 18.36
C LYS A 143 -8.48 2.44 17.20
N GLU A 144 -8.73 1.18 17.53
CA GLU A 144 -9.17 0.21 16.55
C GLU A 144 -10.68 0.32 16.36
N GLU A 145 -11.10 0.43 15.13
CA GLU A 145 -12.52 0.44 14.77
C GLU A 145 -12.77 -0.56 13.64
N LYS A 146 -13.95 -1.17 13.64
CA LYS A 146 -14.34 -2.10 12.58
C LYS A 146 -14.57 -1.33 11.29
N ILE A 147 -13.80 -1.68 10.26
CA ILE A 147 -13.98 -1.24 8.88
C ILE A 147 -14.45 -2.46 8.07
N ASP A 148 -15.47 -2.27 7.22
CA ASP A 148 -15.89 -3.31 6.28
C ASP A 148 -14.93 -3.36 5.09
N GLU A 149 -13.81 -4.03 5.30
CA GLU A 149 -12.76 -4.21 4.30
C GLU A 149 -12.49 -5.71 4.06
N ARG A 150 -12.14 -6.03 2.81
CA ARG A 150 -11.63 -7.35 2.45
C ARG A 150 -10.12 -7.29 2.26
N VAL A 151 -9.39 -8.08 3.02
CA VAL A 151 -7.92 -8.17 2.93
C VAL A 151 -7.54 -9.38 2.11
N LEU A 152 -6.80 -9.14 1.02
CA LEU A 152 -6.42 -10.13 0.03
C LEU A 152 -4.89 -10.25 -0.05
N LEU A 153 -4.40 -11.46 -0.20
CA LEU A 153 -3.01 -11.75 -0.52
C LEU A 153 -2.87 -12.04 -2.01
N LEU A 154 -2.07 -11.26 -2.71
CA LEU A 154 -1.70 -11.54 -4.09
C LEU A 154 -0.55 -12.55 -4.11
N LYS A 155 -0.76 -13.68 -4.79
CA LYS A 155 0.26 -14.69 -5.05
C LYS A 155 0.49 -14.86 -6.53
N THR A 156 1.74 -14.97 -6.93
CA THR A 156 2.11 -15.30 -8.31
C THR A 156 2.23 -16.81 -8.48
N LYS A 157 1.72 -17.34 -9.58
CA LYS A 157 1.82 -18.75 -9.94
C LYS A 157 2.18 -18.86 -11.43
N GLY A 158 3.46 -19.14 -11.73
CA GLY A 158 3.96 -19.07 -13.10
C GLY A 158 3.80 -17.66 -13.66
N ASP A 159 3.14 -17.52 -14.81
CA ASP A 159 2.90 -16.23 -15.48
C ASP A 159 1.54 -15.61 -15.10
N THR A 160 0.86 -16.16 -14.10
CA THR A 160 -0.42 -15.68 -13.61
C THR A 160 -0.31 -15.18 -12.18
N ALA A 161 -1.33 -14.42 -11.77
CA ALA A 161 -1.49 -14.00 -10.38
C ALA A 161 -2.92 -14.30 -9.91
N ILE A 162 -3.08 -14.62 -8.63
CA ILE A 162 -4.37 -14.93 -8.00
C ILE A 162 -4.49 -14.18 -6.68
N PHE A 163 -5.71 -13.88 -6.28
CA PHE A 163 -6.04 -13.42 -4.94
C PHE A 163 -6.46 -14.57 -4.04
N LEU A 164 -5.93 -14.58 -2.83
CA LEU A 164 -6.34 -15.44 -1.73
C LEU A 164 -6.82 -14.54 -0.59
N ASP A 165 -7.76 -14.99 0.23
CA ASP A 165 -8.08 -14.29 1.46
C ASP A 165 -6.86 -14.33 2.39
N ALA A 166 -6.47 -13.16 2.91
CA ALA A 166 -5.32 -13.07 3.80
C ALA A 166 -5.70 -13.54 5.21
N GLU A 167 -4.83 -14.34 5.82
CA GLU A 167 -4.94 -14.67 7.23
C GLU A 167 -4.33 -13.56 8.07
N PHE A 168 -5.06 -13.10 9.08
CA PHE A 168 -4.60 -12.07 10.01
C PHE A 168 -5.10 -12.34 11.43
N SER A 169 -4.44 -11.74 12.40
CA SER A 169 -4.85 -11.70 13.80
C SER A 169 -4.93 -10.25 14.28
N ASN A 170 -5.71 -10.03 15.30
CA ASN A 170 -5.66 -8.77 16.04
C ASN A 170 -4.36 -8.70 16.84
N PRO A 171 -3.72 -7.51 16.95
CA PRO A 171 -2.53 -7.36 17.77
C PRO A 171 -2.87 -7.61 19.25
N SER A 172 -2.04 -8.39 19.95
CA SER A 172 -2.12 -8.55 21.41
C SER A 172 -1.58 -7.32 22.14
N ASP A 173 -0.60 -6.65 21.53
CA ASP A 173 0.12 -5.53 22.10
C ASP A 173 0.28 -4.38 21.09
N ILE A 174 0.30 -3.16 21.61
CA ILE A 174 0.54 -1.94 20.83
C ILE A 174 2.02 -1.60 20.93
N ASP A 175 2.82 -2.20 20.05
CA ASP A 175 4.24 -1.88 19.92
C ASP A 175 4.48 -0.59 19.12
N PHE A 176 5.74 -0.15 19.07
CA PHE A 176 6.13 1.04 18.31
C PHE A 176 5.83 0.91 16.82
N THR A 177 6.09 -0.25 16.23
CA THR A 177 5.86 -0.52 14.80
C THR A 177 4.39 -0.28 14.44
N LEU A 178 3.49 -0.75 15.30
CA LEU A 178 2.07 -0.56 15.12
C LEU A 178 1.65 0.92 15.26
N LYS A 179 2.21 1.63 16.26
CA LYS A 179 1.97 3.07 16.43
C LYS A 179 2.40 3.86 15.19
N TRP A 180 3.56 3.52 14.65
CA TRP A 180 4.08 4.14 13.45
C TRP A 180 3.16 3.88 12.24
N ALA A 181 2.80 2.63 11.98
CA ALA A 181 1.89 2.27 10.90
C ALA A 181 0.53 2.97 11.03
N TYR A 182 0.03 3.09 12.24
CA TYR A 182 -1.22 3.81 12.53
C TYR A 182 -1.13 5.29 12.15
N CYS A 183 -0.06 5.96 12.54
CA CYS A 183 0.18 7.37 12.20
C CYS A 183 0.30 7.57 10.70
N GLU A 184 1.12 6.76 10.04
CA GLU A 184 1.32 6.86 8.59
C GLU A 184 0.03 6.61 7.79
N SER A 185 -0.77 5.63 8.20
CA SER A 185 -2.04 5.35 7.51
C SER A 185 -3.02 6.53 7.60
N ILE A 186 -3.09 7.23 8.75
CA ILE A 186 -3.90 8.43 8.95
C ILE A 186 -3.40 9.58 8.06
N LEU A 187 -2.10 9.84 8.05
CA LEU A 187 -1.51 10.90 7.22
C LEU A 187 -1.68 10.63 5.72
N LYS A 188 -1.57 9.38 5.30
CA LYS A 188 -1.83 8.95 3.92
C LYS A 188 -3.31 9.11 3.55
N CYS A 189 -4.22 8.80 4.47
CA CYS A 189 -5.65 8.98 4.28
C CYS A 189 -6.00 10.44 4.03
N ASP A 190 -5.50 11.35 4.86
CA ASP A 190 -5.72 12.79 4.71
C ASP A 190 -4.97 13.39 3.50
N GLY A 191 -3.83 12.83 3.15
CA GLY A 191 -3.00 13.29 2.03
C GLY A 191 -2.07 14.46 2.36
N CYS A 192 -1.92 14.81 3.64
CA CYS A 192 -1.08 15.91 4.10
C CYS A 192 0.42 15.54 4.23
N GLY A 193 0.76 14.26 4.04
CA GLY A 193 2.11 13.76 4.24
C GLY A 193 2.65 14.02 5.66
N PHE A 194 3.94 13.92 5.87
CA PHE A 194 4.56 14.15 7.19
C PHE A 194 4.38 15.58 7.74
N ASN A 195 4.07 16.54 6.90
CA ASN A 195 3.77 17.91 7.35
C ASN A 195 2.49 17.99 8.20
N GLY A 196 1.61 16.98 8.07
CA GLY A 196 0.37 16.87 8.85
C GLY A 196 0.55 16.30 10.26
N HIS A 197 1.74 15.82 10.66
CA HIS A 197 1.94 15.16 11.96
C HIS A 197 1.47 15.98 13.17
N LYS A 198 1.61 17.31 13.12
CA LYS A 198 1.13 18.23 14.19
C LYS A 198 -0.39 18.28 14.29
N LYS A 199 -1.12 17.84 13.28
CA LYS A 199 -2.60 17.82 13.22
C LYS A 199 -3.17 16.41 13.33
N ILE A 200 -2.35 15.42 13.66
CA ILE A 200 -2.77 14.02 13.59
C ILE A 200 -3.99 13.71 14.47
N SER A 201 -4.10 14.31 15.66
CA SER A 201 -5.25 14.15 16.55
C SER A 201 -6.53 14.73 15.95
N GLU A 202 -6.45 15.84 15.21
CA GLU A 202 -7.59 16.43 14.50
C GLU A 202 -8.01 15.53 13.33
N ILE A 203 -7.05 15.03 12.56
CA ILE A 203 -7.29 14.13 11.44
C ILE A 203 -7.91 12.82 11.96
N GLN A 204 -7.35 12.27 13.04
CA GLN A 204 -7.84 11.06 13.69
C GLN A 204 -9.31 11.15 14.09
N SER A 205 -9.78 12.32 14.55
CA SER A 205 -11.17 12.50 14.93
C SER A 205 -12.17 12.35 13.76
N LYS A 206 -11.67 12.41 12.54
CA LYS A 206 -12.43 12.31 11.28
C LYS A 206 -12.18 11.00 10.52
N THR A 207 -11.50 10.05 11.15
CA THR A 207 -11.09 8.79 10.52
C THR A 207 -11.43 7.59 11.39
N LYS A 208 -11.52 6.42 10.75
CA LYS A 208 -11.59 5.11 11.40
C LYS A 208 -10.45 4.25 10.91
N SER A 209 -9.85 3.47 11.80
CA SER A 209 -8.72 2.61 11.46
C SER A 209 -8.95 1.17 11.89
N SER A 210 -8.66 0.25 10.97
CA SER A 210 -8.59 -1.19 11.21
C SER A 210 -7.11 -1.59 11.35
N ILE A 211 -6.81 -2.45 12.31
CA ILE A 211 -5.47 -2.83 12.69
C ILE A 211 -5.33 -4.35 12.64
N LYS A 212 -4.29 -4.84 11.98
CA LYS A 212 -4.08 -6.28 11.80
C LYS A 212 -2.60 -6.65 11.93
N LYS A 213 -2.31 -7.83 12.45
CA LYS A 213 -1.01 -8.50 12.32
C LYS A 213 -1.15 -9.58 11.25
N ILE A 214 -0.29 -9.55 10.26
CA ILE A 214 -0.29 -10.50 9.15
C ILE A 214 1.05 -11.21 9.07
N THR A 215 1.02 -12.43 8.54
CA THR A 215 2.24 -13.21 8.30
C THR A 215 2.34 -13.58 6.83
N ILE A 216 3.43 -13.19 6.19
CA ILE A 216 3.72 -13.51 4.79
C ILE A 216 5.08 -14.21 4.76
N ASN A 217 5.12 -15.44 4.24
CA ASN A 217 6.35 -16.22 4.15
C ASN A 217 7.18 -16.25 5.45
N LYS A 218 6.49 -16.49 6.60
CA LYS A 218 7.06 -16.53 7.98
C LYS A 218 7.50 -15.16 8.53
N ARG A 219 7.35 -14.07 7.79
CA ARG A 219 7.65 -12.71 8.24
C ARG A 219 6.37 -12.06 8.78
N LYS A 220 6.50 -11.35 9.91
CA LYS A 220 5.37 -10.67 10.56
C LYS A 220 5.33 -9.20 10.19
N PHE A 221 4.14 -8.68 9.95
CA PHE A 221 3.91 -7.28 9.60
C PHE A 221 2.74 -6.71 10.40
N SER A 222 2.82 -5.41 10.69
CA SER A 222 1.68 -4.62 11.14
C SER A 222 1.04 -3.98 9.92
N LEU A 223 -0.27 -4.16 9.75
CA LEU A 223 -1.07 -3.56 8.70
C LEU A 223 -2.12 -2.67 9.33
N VAL A 224 -2.20 -1.43 8.89
CA VAL A 224 -3.25 -0.48 9.28
C VAL A 224 -3.90 0.10 8.04
N THR A 225 -5.23 0.00 8.00
CA THR A 225 -6.07 0.63 6.98
C THR A 225 -6.91 1.72 7.65
N THR A 226 -6.87 2.93 7.13
CA THR A 226 -7.62 4.09 7.65
C THR A 226 -8.53 4.63 6.57
N ILE A 227 -9.76 4.96 6.94
CA ILE A 227 -10.74 5.60 6.07
C ILE A 227 -11.20 6.93 6.66
N LYS A 228 -11.55 7.88 5.80
CA LYS A 228 -12.17 9.12 6.21
C LYS A 228 -13.66 8.88 6.47
N VAL A 229 -14.16 9.40 7.60
CA VAL A 229 -15.58 9.37 7.95
C VAL A 229 -16.16 10.73 7.63
N LEU A 230 -17.29 10.74 6.94
CA LEU A 230 -18.02 11.96 6.60
C LEU A 230 -18.71 12.56 7.82
#